data_cccb9bc66a863e35808dfeae8bde8a6f
#
_entry.id   cccb9bc66a863e35808dfeae8bde8a6f
#
_cell.length_a   1.000
_cell.length_b   1.000
_cell.length_c   1.000
_cell.angle_alpha   90.00
_cell.angle_beta   90.00
_cell.angle_gamma   90.00
#
_symmetry.space_group_name_H-M   'P 1'
#
loop_
_entity.id
_entity.type
_entity.pdbx_description
1 polymer ?
#
loop_
_entity_poly.entity_id
_entity_poly.type
_entity_poly.pdbx_seq_one_letter_code
_entity_poly.pdbx_strand_id
1 'polypeptide(L)'
;PLRLVGSEMCIRDSINGFHGDCACTIPCGEVSEEARKLIAVTRQSFYEGIKFARKGNRISDISNAIQTYVEAQGFSLVRDYVGHGVGANLHEDPEVPNFGRPGHGVRLQPGMTLAIEPMVNVGTYAVKVLPDGWTVKTADGKLSAHYENSIAITEGDPVILTFPTDGENW
;
A
#
# COMPACT_ATOMS: atom_id res chain seq x y z
N PRO A 1 -6.50 -22.21 15.58
CA PRO A 1 -5.26 -21.44 15.38
C PRO A 1 -5.48 -20.49 14.21
N LEU A 2 -5.39 -19.18 14.50
CA LEU A 2 -5.34 -18.16 13.46
C LEU A 2 -4.02 -18.38 12.69
N ARG A 3 -4.11 -19.01 11.52
CA ARG A 3 -2.99 -19.08 10.61
C ARG A 3 -2.83 -17.69 9.99
N LEU A 4 -1.71 -17.05 10.24
CA LEU A 4 -1.21 -15.97 9.38
C LEU A 4 -1.18 -16.51 7.95
N VAL A 5 -1.91 -15.88 7.06
CA VAL A 5 -2.11 -16.33 5.67
C VAL A 5 -0.92 -15.97 4.80
N GLY A 6 0.03 -15.23 5.33
CA GLY A 6 1.27 -14.85 4.69
C GLY A 6 2.26 -14.28 5.68
N SER A 7 3.51 -14.15 5.30
CA SER A 7 4.47 -13.32 5.99
C SER A 7 4.50 -11.96 5.32
N GLU A 8 4.40 -10.91 6.12
CA GLU A 8 4.66 -9.55 5.68
C GLU A 8 6.15 -9.30 5.82
N MET A 9 6.78 -8.88 4.74
CA MET A 9 8.18 -8.50 4.74
C MET A 9 8.26 -7.02 4.42
N CYS A 10 8.37 -6.19 5.47
CA CYS A 10 8.71 -4.79 5.35
C CYS A 10 10.22 -4.66 5.31
N ILE A 11 10.75 -4.13 4.22
CA ILE A 11 12.17 -3.78 4.13
C ILE A 11 12.25 -2.26 4.20
N ARG A 12 12.64 -1.78 5.38
CA ARG A 12 12.94 -0.37 5.65
C ARG A 12 14.44 -0.21 5.69
N ASP A 13 14.99 0.30 4.62
CA ASP A 13 16.45 0.48 4.52
C ASP A 13 16.79 1.93 4.18
N SER A 14 17.99 2.34 4.51
CA SER A 14 18.51 3.65 4.14
C SER A 14 19.82 3.53 3.38
N ILE A 15 19.88 4.14 2.21
CA ILE A 15 21.08 4.19 1.36
C ILE A 15 21.45 5.66 1.13
N ASN A 16 22.67 6.02 1.49
CA ASN A 16 23.19 7.39 1.32
C ASN A 16 22.29 8.47 1.96
N GLY A 17 21.63 8.16 3.08
CA GLY A 17 20.77 9.09 3.80
C GLY A 17 19.35 9.20 3.28
N PHE A 18 18.92 8.32 2.38
CA PHE A 18 17.55 8.22 1.89
C PHE A 18 16.94 6.87 2.25
N HIS A 19 15.67 6.88 2.63
CA HIS A 19 14.89 5.70 2.98
C HIS A 19 14.16 5.15 1.77
N GLY A 20 14.06 3.83 1.69
CA GLY A 20 13.13 3.09 0.84
C GLY A 20 12.21 2.26 1.72
N ASP A 21 10.92 2.24 1.41
CA ASP A 21 9.92 1.43 2.11
C ASP A 21 9.19 0.54 1.11
N CYS A 22 9.07 -0.75 1.44
CA CYS A 22 8.31 -1.70 0.64
C CYS A 22 7.83 -2.87 1.50
N ALA A 23 6.68 -3.40 1.14
CA ALA A 23 6.11 -4.57 1.79
C ALA A 23 5.29 -5.41 0.81
N CYS A 24 5.22 -6.71 1.08
CA CYS A 24 4.32 -7.60 0.36
C CYS A 24 3.78 -8.70 1.27
N THR A 25 2.57 -9.15 0.96
CA THR A 25 1.98 -10.34 1.57
C THR A 25 2.17 -11.51 0.62
N ILE A 26 2.84 -12.55 1.08
CA ILE A 26 3.11 -13.76 0.30
C ILE A 26 2.39 -14.98 0.90
N PRO A 27 1.85 -15.91 0.08
CA PRO A 27 1.27 -17.13 0.58
C PRO A 27 2.36 -18.05 1.14
N CYS A 28 2.13 -18.63 2.31
CA CYS A 28 3.03 -19.61 2.92
C CYS A 28 2.38 -21.00 2.88
N GLY A 29 2.84 -21.86 1.98
CA GLY A 29 2.25 -23.17 1.71
C GLY A 29 0.90 -23.09 0.99
N GLU A 30 0.00 -24.04 1.27
CA GLU A 30 -1.35 -24.01 0.70
C GLU A 30 -2.25 -23.01 1.44
N VAL A 31 -2.85 -22.09 0.69
CA VAL A 31 -3.78 -21.08 1.20
C VAL A 31 -5.13 -21.17 0.47
N SER A 32 -6.18 -20.64 1.09
CA SER A 32 -7.51 -20.61 0.50
C SER A 32 -7.59 -19.74 -0.77
N GLU A 33 -8.55 -20.00 -1.62
CA GLU A 33 -8.86 -19.17 -2.80
C GLU A 33 -9.12 -17.71 -2.42
N GLU A 34 -9.84 -17.48 -1.29
CA GLU A 34 -10.10 -16.14 -0.78
C GLU A 34 -8.80 -15.41 -0.42
N ALA A 35 -7.84 -16.11 0.20
CA ALA A 35 -6.54 -15.54 0.53
C ALA A 35 -5.73 -15.20 -0.74
N ARG A 36 -5.73 -16.09 -1.74
CA ARG A 36 -5.06 -15.82 -3.03
C ARG A 36 -5.66 -14.62 -3.73
N LYS A 37 -7.00 -14.55 -3.77
CA LYS A 37 -7.71 -13.41 -4.34
C LYS A 37 -7.38 -12.11 -3.59
N LEU A 38 -7.38 -12.13 -2.26
CA LEU A 38 -7.05 -10.98 -1.44
C LEU A 38 -5.64 -10.45 -1.76
N ILE A 39 -4.63 -11.32 -1.74
CA ILE A 39 -3.24 -10.95 -2.06
C ILE A 39 -3.14 -10.35 -3.47
N ALA A 40 -3.74 -11.00 -4.46
CA ALA A 40 -3.71 -10.52 -5.85
C ALA A 40 -4.40 -9.16 -6.00
N VAL A 41 -5.56 -8.97 -5.36
CA VAL A 41 -6.30 -7.70 -5.40
C VAL A 41 -5.53 -6.60 -4.69
N THR A 42 -4.93 -6.89 -3.54
CA THR A 42 -4.11 -5.91 -2.80
C THR A 42 -2.93 -5.44 -3.64
N ARG A 43 -2.19 -6.36 -4.23
CA ARG A 43 -1.10 -6.02 -5.15
C ARG A 43 -1.60 -5.21 -6.35
N GLN A 44 -2.65 -5.66 -7.02
CA GLN A 44 -3.17 -4.97 -8.21
C GLN A 44 -3.69 -3.57 -7.88
N SER A 45 -4.24 -3.35 -6.69
CA SER A 45 -4.74 -2.03 -6.28
C SER A 45 -3.64 -0.97 -6.25
N PHE A 46 -2.41 -1.34 -5.88
CA PHE A 46 -1.24 -0.46 -6.01
C PHE A 46 -1.03 -0.03 -7.47
N TYR A 47 -1.04 -0.99 -8.40
CA TYR A 47 -0.84 -0.68 -9.83
C TYR A 47 -1.99 0.15 -10.42
N GLU A 48 -3.22 -0.03 -9.94
CA GLU A 48 -4.33 0.84 -10.32
C GLU A 48 -4.13 2.26 -9.80
N GLY A 49 -3.67 2.41 -8.56
CA GLY A 49 -3.39 3.70 -7.94
C GLY A 49 -2.29 4.47 -8.65
N ILE A 50 -1.15 3.84 -8.91
CA ILE A 50 0.01 4.54 -9.51
C ILE A 50 -0.21 5.02 -10.94
N LYS A 51 -1.22 4.54 -11.65
CA LYS A 51 -1.63 5.13 -12.96
C LYS A 51 -1.97 6.62 -12.83
N PHE A 52 -2.40 7.04 -11.64
CA PHE A 52 -2.73 8.43 -11.31
C PHE A 52 -1.59 9.19 -10.62
N ALA A 53 -0.48 8.54 -10.32
CA ALA A 53 0.70 9.13 -9.72
C ALA A 53 1.51 9.96 -10.75
N ARG A 54 0.87 10.95 -11.36
CA ARG A 54 1.40 11.76 -12.45
C ARG A 54 1.42 13.23 -12.10
N LYS A 55 2.36 13.96 -12.65
CA LYS A 55 2.44 15.42 -12.54
C LYS A 55 1.07 16.07 -12.79
N GLY A 56 0.66 16.91 -11.87
CA GLY A 56 -0.56 17.71 -11.96
C GLY A 56 -1.81 17.06 -11.36
N ASN A 57 -1.85 15.73 -11.22
CA ASN A 57 -2.86 15.05 -10.43
C ASN A 57 -2.68 15.37 -8.94
N ARG A 58 -3.60 14.88 -8.11
CA ARG A 58 -3.56 15.07 -6.66
C ARG A 58 -3.43 13.74 -5.94
N ILE A 59 -2.97 13.77 -4.70
CA ILE A 59 -2.85 12.57 -3.85
C ILE A 59 -4.12 11.74 -3.87
N SER A 60 -5.29 12.38 -3.72
CA SER A 60 -6.56 11.64 -3.67
C SER A 60 -7.00 11.01 -5.00
N ASP A 61 -6.37 11.35 -6.11
CA ASP A 61 -6.62 10.65 -7.38
C ASP A 61 -6.06 9.22 -7.32
N ILE A 62 -4.87 9.06 -6.69
CA ILE A 62 -4.28 7.76 -6.36
C ILE A 62 -5.21 7.01 -5.39
N SER A 63 -5.58 7.66 -4.29
CA SER A 63 -6.44 7.12 -3.24
C SER A 63 -7.77 6.59 -3.78
N ASN A 64 -8.42 7.37 -4.63
CA ASN A 64 -9.71 7.01 -5.23
C ASN A 64 -9.60 5.82 -6.19
N ALA A 65 -8.54 5.76 -6.99
CA ALA A 65 -8.31 4.65 -7.90
C ALA A 65 -8.11 3.32 -7.13
N ILE A 66 -7.32 3.34 -6.05
CA ILE A 66 -7.13 2.20 -5.15
C ILE A 66 -8.49 1.77 -4.57
N GLN A 67 -9.23 2.71 -3.99
CA GLN A 67 -10.52 2.43 -3.35
C GLN A 67 -11.52 1.84 -4.33
N THR A 68 -11.69 2.46 -5.48
CA THR A 68 -12.65 2.02 -6.51
C THR A 68 -12.36 0.59 -6.95
N TYR A 69 -11.09 0.26 -7.16
CA TYR A 69 -10.69 -1.08 -7.56
C TYR A 69 -10.96 -2.11 -6.46
N VAL A 70 -10.52 -1.85 -5.23
CA VAL A 70 -10.65 -2.79 -4.09
C VAL A 70 -12.11 -3.06 -3.75
N GLU A 71 -12.94 -2.00 -3.65
CA GLU A 71 -14.35 -2.13 -3.31
C GLU A 71 -15.14 -2.87 -4.41
N ALA A 72 -14.78 -2.69 -5.68
CA ALA A 72 -15.38 -3.44 -6.79
C ALA A 72 -15.09 -4.95 -6.72
N GLN A 73 -14.01 -5.38 -6.02
CA GLN A 73 -13.69 -6.78 -5.78
C GLN A 73 -14.39 -7.37 -4.53
N GLY A 74 -15.15 -6.54 -3.80
CA GLY A 74 -15.90 -6.93 -2.60
C GLY A 74 -15.07 -6.88 -1.31
N PHE A 75 -13.93 -6.20 -1.32
CA PHE A 75 -13.05 -6.00 -0.17
C PHE A 75 -13.15 -4.58 0.38
N SER A 76 -12.54 -4.32 1.53
CA SER A 76 -12.47 -3.01 2.14
C SER A 76 -11.02 -2.56 2.40
N LEU A 77 -10.82 -1.26 2.55
CA LEU A 77 -9.51 -0.65 2.82
C LEU A 77 -9.41 -0.20 4.27
N VAL A 78 -8.28 -0.49 4.91
CA VAL A 78 -7.92 0.07 6.22
C VAL A 78 -7.85 1.60 6.09
N ARG A 79 -8.31 2.31 7.13
CA ARG A 79 -8.40 3.79 7.15
C ARG A 79 -7.48 4.44 8.17
N ASP A 80 -7.06 3.69 9.18
CA ASP A 80 -6.25 4.18 10.29
C ASP A 80 -4.75 4.25 9.95
N TYR A 81 -4.35 3.62 8.86
CA TYR A 81 -2.98 3.60 8.34
C TYR A 81 -2.99 4.02 6.88
N VAL A 82 -2.03 4.85 6.52
CA VAL A 82 -1.97 5.52 5.21
C VAL A 82 -0.53 5.58 4.71
N GLY A 83 -0.35 5.66 3.42
CA GLY A 83 0.94 5.92 2.80
C GLY A 83 1.44 7.33 3.12
N HIS A 84 2.67 7.62 2.76
CA HIS A 84 3.37 8.83 3.16
C HIS A 84 4.44 9.27 2.16
N GLY A 85 4.93 10.48 2.30
CA GLY A 85 6.19 10.87 1.71
C GLY A 85 7.34 10.04 2.30
N VAL A 86 8.36 9.76 1.50
CA VAL A 86 9.56 9.04 1.95
C VAL A 86 10.79 9.71 1.34
N GLY A 87 11.84 9.87 2.15
CA GLY A 87 13.05 10.56 1.68
C GLY A 87 14.16 10.49 2.70
N ALA A 88 14.61 11.65 3.19
CA ALA A 88 15.61 11.74 4.26
C ALA A 88 15.07 11.17 5.58
N ASN A 89 13.76 11.23 5.79
CA ASN A 89 13.07 10.55 6.86
C ASN A 89 12.21 9.42 6.29
N LEU A 90 11.98 8.38 7.09
CA LEU A 90 11.13 7.26 6.70
C LEU A 90 9.70 7.73 6.42
N HIS A 91 9.15 8.57 7.31
CA HIS A 91 7.83 9.18 7.14
C HIS A 91 7.97 10.68 6.96
N GLU A 92 7.50 11.17 5.83
CA GLU A 92 7.45 12.59 5.47
C GLU A 92 6.05 12.97 4.95
N ASP A 93 5.73 14.24 4.94
CA ASP A 93 4.56 14.75 4.22
C ASP A 93 4.71 14.53 2.70
N PRO A 94 3.62 14.35 1.97
CA PRO A 94 2.23 14.30 2.43
C PRO A 94 1.78 12.89 2.83
N GLU A 95 0.73 12.80 3.67
CA GLU A 95 -0.01 11.54 3.82
C GLU A 95 -0.68 11.12 2.50
N VAL A 96 -0.71 9.81 2.24
CA VAL A 96 -1.30 9.21 1.04
C VAL A 96 -2.36 8.17 1.45
N PRO A 97 -3.58 8.60 1.79
CA PRO A 97 -4.65 7.66 2.11
C PRO A 97 -4.97 6.72 0.95
N ASN A 98 -5.37 5.49 1.27
CA ASN A 98 -5.80 4.51 0.27
C ASN A 98 -7.28 4.64 -0.13
N PHE A 99 -7.95 5.70 0.32
CA PHE A 99 -9.37 5.99 0.07
C PHE A 99 -9.58 7.50 0.00
N GLY A 100 -10.67 7.90 -0.64
CA GLY A 100 -11.07 9.31 -0.70
C GLY A 100 -11.72 9.71 -2.02
N ARG A 101 -12.22 10.95 -2.04
CA ARG A 101 -12.79 11.55 -3.26
C ARG A 101 -11.65 12.08 -4.14
N PRO A 102 -11.72 11.92 -5.47
CA PRO A 102 -10.67 12.42 -6.37
C PRO A 102 -10.58 13.96 -6.35
N GLY A 103 -9.44 14.48 -6.78
CA GLY A 103 -9.23 15.92 -6.95
C GLY A 103 -8.85 16.69 -5.67
N HIS A 104 -8.52 16.02 -4.57
CA HIS A 104 -8.16 16.63 -3.29
C HIS A 104 -6.71 16.36 -2.87
N GLY A 105 -6.25 17.06 -1.84
CA GLY A 105 -4.91 16.91 -1.31
C GLY A 105 -3.83 17.61 -2.14
N VAL A 106 -2.59 17.34 -1.81
CA VAL A 106 -1.42 17.94 -2.45
C VAL A 106 -1.37 17.61 -3.93
N ARG A 107 -0.97 18.58 -4.75
CA ARG A 107 -0.74 18.38 -6.19
C ARG A 107 0.61 17.70 -6.38
N LEU A 108 0.61 16.63 -7.14
CA LEU A 108 1.80 15.85 -7.46
C LEU A 108 2.76 16.66 -8.34
N GLN A 109 4.02 16.69 -7.94
CA GLN A 109 5.10 17.37 -8.64
C GLN A 109 6.26 16.38 -8.89
N PRO A 110 6.95 16.49 -10.03
CA PRO A 110 8.17 15.72 -10.27
C PRO A 110 9.20 15.94 -9.15
N GLY A 111 9.85 14.86 -8.75
CA GLY A 111 10.80 14.83 -7.63
C GLY A 111 10.18 14.44 -6.27
N MET A 112 8.85 14.39 -6.16
CA MET A 112 8.22 13.80 -4.98
C MET A 112 8.45 12.30 -4.94
N THR A 113 8.77 11.77 -3.77
CA THR A 113 8.86 10.34 -3.47
C THR A 113 7.82 9.95 -2.43
N LEU A 114 7.06 8.89 -2.70
CA LEU A 114 5.89 8.49 -1.93
C LEU A 114 5.91 7.00 -1.69
N ALA A 115 5.56 6.56 -0.49
CA ALA A 115 5.18 5.19 -0.19
C ALA A 115 3.67 5.03 -0.46
N ILE A 116 3.32 4.13 -1.37
CA ILE A 116 1.94 3.78 -1.69
C ILE A 116 1.71 2.37 -1.15
N GLU A 117 0.81 2.25 -0.17
CA GLU A 117 0.73 1.08 0.69
C GLU A 117 -0.70 0.63 1.00
N PRO A 118 -1.47 0.14 0.02
CA PRO A 118 -2.80 -0.36 0.27
C PRO A 118 -2.81 -1.54 1.25
N MET A 119 -3.62 -1.42 2.30
CA MET A 119 -3.96 -2.47 3.26
C MET A 119 -5.41 -2.84 3.05
N VAL A 120 -5.66 -4.09 2.66
CA VAL A 120 -6.97 -4.58 2.21
C VAL A 120 -7.49 -5.68 3.12
N ASN A 121 -8.74 -5.55 3.56
CA ASN A 121 -9.42 -6.50 4.44
C ASN A 121 -10.53 -7.24 3.67
N VAL A 122 -10.69 -8.54 3.96
CA VAL A 122 -11.83 -9.33 3.44
C VAL A 122 -13.15 -8.84 4.01
N GLY A 123 -13.15 -8.33 5.23
CA GLY A 123 -14.36 -7.88 5.93
C GLY A 123 -14.45 -6.38 6.11
N THR A 124 -14.63 -5.93 7.34
CA THR A 124 -14.72 -4.51 7.66
C THR A 124 -13.35 -3.81 7.51
N TYR A 125 -13.40 -2.51 7.21
CA TYR A 125 -12.20 -1.66 7.19
C TYR A 125 -11.57 -1.47 8.57
N ALA A 126 -12.33 -1.72 9.64
CA ALA A 126 -11.90 -1.42 11.00
C ALA A 126 -10.80 -2.39 11.47
N VAL A 127 -9.82 -1.83 12.16
CA VAL A 127 -8.70 -2.54 12.78
C VAL A 127 -8.62 -2.24 14.27
N LYS A 128 -7.83 -3.00 15.00
CA LYS A 128 -7.53 -2.80 16.41
C LYS A 128 -6.09 -3.10 16.71
N VAL A 129 -5.46 -2.25 17.52
CA VAL A 129 -4.13 -2.49 18.08
C VAL A 129 -4.28 -3.41 19.30
N LEU A 130 -3.41 -4.41 19.40
CA LEU A 130 -3.39 -5.32 20.54
C LEU A 130 -2.68 -4.67 21.76
N PRO A 131 -2.81 -5.27 22.97
CA PRO A 131 -2.19 -4.72 24.18
C PRO A 131 -0.67 -4.59 24.14
N ASP A 132 0.01 -5.24 23.20
CA ASP A 132 1.45 -5.08 22.98
C ASP A 132 1.81 -3.72 22.34
N GLY A 133 0.82 -2.92 21.94
CA GLY A 133 1.00 -1.60 21.33
C GLY A 133 1.57 -1.63 19.91
N TRP A 134 1.74 -2.82 19.33
CA TRP A 134 2.38 -3.03 18.04
C TRP A 134 1.51 -3.82 17.05
N THR A 135 1.00 -4.95 17.47
CA THR A 135 0.23 -5.86 16.60
C THR A 135 -1.12 -5.26 16.23
N VAL A 136 -1.36 -5.10 14.94
CA VAL A 136 -2.64 -4.64 14.39
C VAL A 136 -3.39 -5.84 13.81
N LYS A 137 -4.67 -5.96 14.16
CA LYS A 137 -5.57 -7.01 13.61
C LYS A 137 -6.85 -6.40 13.09
N THR A 138 -7.47 -7.05 12.12
CA THR A 138 -8.84 -6.73 11.70
C THR A 138 -9.81 -6.86 12.88
N ALA A 139 -10.75 -5.94 13.00
CA ALA A 139 -11.70 -5.94 14.11
C ALA A 139 -12.62 -7.17 14.11
N ASP A 140 -12.93 -7.68 12.91
CA ASP A 140 -13.78 -8.86 12.70
C ASP A 140 -13.02 -10.19 12.64
N GLY A 141 -11.69 -10.18 12.72
CA GLY A 141 -10.84 -11.37 12.69
C GLY A 141 -10.68 -12.02 11.32
N LYS A 142 -11.15 -11.36 10.24
CA LYS A 142 -10.97 -11.85 8.87
C LYS A 142 -9.57 -11.53 8.33
N LEU A 143 -9.26 -12.05 7.15
CA LEU A 143 -7.95 -11.88 6.51
C LEU A 143 -7.69 -10.42 6.11
N SER A 144 -6.42 -10.04 6.17
CA SER A 144 -5.91 -8.78 5.65
C SER A 144 -4.66 -9.05 4.81
N ALA A 145 -4.39 -8.21 3.84
CA ALA A 145 -3.15 -8.22 3.08
C ALA A 145 -2.64 -6.80 2.88
N HIS A 146 -1.33 -6.67 2.75
CA HIS A 146 -0.61 -5.43 2.53
C HIS A 146 0.32 -5.56 1.33
N TYR A 147 0.42 -4.50 0.54
CA TYR A 147 1.40 -4.37 -0.54
C TYR A 147 1.88 -2.93 -0.61
N GLU A 148 3.17 -2.73 -0.73
CA GLU A 148 3.77 -1.42 -0.67
C GLU A 148 4.98 -1.31 -1.61
N ASN A 149 5.13 -0.15 -2.23
CA ASN A 149 6.39 0.30 -2.82
C ASN A 149 6.55 1.80 -2.72
N SER A 150 7.81 2.23 -2.60
CA SER A 150 8.21 3.62 -2.81
C SER A 150 8.25 3.93 -4.30
N ILE A 151 7.66 5.06 -4.68
CA ILE A 151 7.65 5.55 -6.06
C ILE A 151 8.20 6.96 -6.15
N ALA A 152 8.70 7.33 -7.33
CA ALA A 152 9.04 8.71 -7.67
C ALA A 152 8.05 9.26 -8.70
N ILE A 153 7.55 10.47 -8.45
CA ILE A 153 6.80 11.24 -9.44
C ILE A 153 7.79 11.84 -10.43
N THR A 154 7.52 11.65 -11.72
CA THR A 154 8.35 12.18 -12.81
C THR A 154 7.57 13.16 -13.71
N GLU A 155 8.18 13.66 -14.75
CA GLU A 155 7.48 14.41 -15.81
C GLU A 155 6.54 13.53 -16.63
N GLY A 156 6.78 12.20 -16.64
CA GLY A 156 5.99 11.19 -17.36
C GLY A 156 5.30 10.20 -16.40
N ASP A 157 5.54 8.92 -16.63
CA ASP A 157 5.05 7.85 -15.76
C ASP A 157 5.84 7.78 -14.45
N PRO A 158 5.22 7.39 -13.34
CA PRO A 158 5.93 7.20 -12.08
C PRO A 158 6.95 6.06 -12.20
N VAL A 159 8.03 6.17 -11.42
CA VAL A 159 9.06 5.14 -11.33
C VAL A 159 8.92 4.44 -9.97
N ILE A 160 8.83 3.11 -9.98
CA ILE A 160 8.87 2.32 -8.74
C ILE A 160 10.35 2.20 -8.34
N LEU A 161 10.69 2.67 -7.14
CA LEU A 161 12.07 2.74 -6.64
C LEU A 161 12.51 1.46 -5.91
N THR A 162 11.57 0.73 -5.35
CA THR A 162 11.82 -0.47 -4.51
C THR A 162 11.52 -1.78 -5.24
N PHE A 163 11.48 -1.75 -6.56
CA PHE A 163 11.29 -2.95 -7.36
C PHE A 163 12.60 -3.76 -7.43
N PRO A 164 12.56 -5.10 -7.30
CA PRO A 164 13.75 -5.94 -7.44
C PRO A 164 14.40 -5.75 -8.80
N THR A 165 15.72 -5.52 -8.82
CA THR A 165 16.49 -5.31 -10.06
C THR A 165 16.81 -6.59 -10.82
N ASP A 166 16.60 -7.75 -10.19
CA ASP A 166 16.89 -9.09 -10.69
C ASP A 166 15.74 -9.75 -11.47
N GLY A 167 14.64 -9.02 -11.65
CA GLY A 167 13.48 -9.48 -12.44
C GLY A 167 12.59 -10.49 -11.73
N GLU A 168 12.83 -10.79 -10.46
CA GLU A 168 11.92 -11.57 -9.66
C GLU A 168 10.69 -10.70 -9.25
N ASN A 169 9.54 -11.06 -9.77
CA ASN A 169 8.27 -10.50 -9.35
C ASN A 169 7.83 -11.17 -8.05
N TRP A 170 7.91 -10.43 -6.95
CA TRP A 170 7.31 -10.83 -5.67
C TRP A 170 5.78 -10.81 -5.72
#